data_3394bf4203415e52c37250abf646774c
#
_entry.id   3394bf4203415e52c37250abf646774c
#
_cell.length_a   1.000
_cell.length_b   1.000
_cell.length_c   1.000
_cell.angle_alpha   90.00
_cell.angle_beta   90.00
_cell.angle_gamma   90.00
#
_symmetry.space_group_name_H-M   'P 1'
#
loop_
_entity.id
_entity.type
_entity.pdbx_description
1 polymer ?
#
loop_
_entity_poly.entity_id
_entity_poly.type
_entity_poly.pdbx_seq_one_letter_code
_entity_poly.pdbx_strand_id
1 'polypeptide(L)'
;HTGQVIIDLVLRVEALPEPGADVFAAAAAMAVGGGFNVLAAARRLGVETLYAGPLGEGPFAEVARQALEAIGVDHVGPLVPGDQGYCVAMTDARAERTFVSTRGAETRGPLDAFNHLEVRDDVVYISGYSLADEASRVALERLVGRLAQDRVGCRALFDVSPMVGSVPLPALERIGELEPIWSLNERESGLLAARLG
;
A
#
# COMPACT_ATOMS: atom_id res chain seq x y z
N HIS A 1 7.96 -6.24 -0.70
CA HIS A 1 6.73 -5.45 -0.71
C HIS A 1 7.05 -3.98 -1.02
N THR A 2 6.51 -3.43 -2.08
CA THR A 2 6.79 -2.05 -2.57
C THR A 2 5.63 -1.06 -2.29
N GLY A 3 4.56 -1.53 -1.67
CA GLY A 3 3.39 -0.69 -1.37
C GLY A 3 3.59 0.20 -0.14
N GLN A 4 2.51 0.83 0.26
CA GLN A 4 2.48 1.82 1.34
C GLN A 4 2.15 1.16 2.68
N VAL A 5 2.89 1.52 3.73
CA VAL A 5 2.54 1.25 5.13
C VAL A 5 2.04 2.55 5.74
N ILE A 6 0.86 2.53 6.33
CA ILE A 6 0.19 3.71 6.91
C ILE A 6 -0.29 3.41 8.32
N ILE A 7 -0.80 4.42 9.01
CA ILE A 7 -1.42 4.27 10.33
C ILE A 7 -2.95 4.30 10.16
N ASP A 8 -3.64 3.32 10.70
CA ASP A 8 -5.10 3.28 10.78
C ASP A 8 -5.57 3.80 12.15
N LEU A 9 -6.32 4.89 12.15
CA LEU A 9 -7.04 5.42 13.30
C LEU A 9 -8.48 4.91 13.21
N VAL A 10 -8.76 3.84 13.91
CA VAL A 10 -10.06 3.14 13.85
C VAL A 10 -11.00 3.68 14.90
N LEU A 11 -12.15 4.20 14.48
CA LEU A 11 -13.20 4.74 15.35
C LEU A 11 -14.48 3.91 15.18
N ARG A 12 -15.05 3.46 16.28
CA ARG A 12 -16.37 2.84 16.27
C ARG A 12 -17.40 3.88 16.70
N VAL A 13 -18.35 4.20 15.83
CA VAL A 13 -19.38 5.20 16.05
C VAL A 13 -20.77 4.58 15.89
N GLU A 14 -21.79 5.17 16.51
CA GLU A 14 -23.19 4.77 16.31
C GLU A 14 -23.64 5.05 14.87
N ALA A 15 -23.33 6.27 14.41
CA ALA A 15 -23.55 6.73 13.03
C ALA A 15 -22.48 7.74 12.66
N LEU A 16 -22.27 7.95 11.37
CA LEU A 16 -21.39 9.03 10.88
C LEU A 16 -22.00 10.38 11.27
N PRO A 17 -21.19 11.36 11.71
CA PRO A 17 -21.70 12.69 12.02
C PRO A 17 -22.22 13.40 10.76
N GLU A 18 -23.35 14.07 10.91
CA GLU A 18 -23.82 15.04 9.90
C GLU A 18 -22.88 16.25 9.84
N PRO A 19 -22.81 16.96 8.71
CA PRO A 19 -22.00 18.17 8.59
C PRO A 19 -22.29 19.17 9.73
N GLY A 20 -21.27 19.55 10.50
CA GLY A 20 -21.37 20.45 11.63
C GLY A 20 -21.76 19.79 12.96
N ALA A 21 -22.04 18.48 12.99
CA ALA A 21 -22.32 17.74 14.21
C ALA A 21 -21.05 17.17 14.85
N ASP A 22 -21.16 16.77 16.11
CA ASP A 22 -20.14 16.09 16.90
C ASP A 22 -20.69 14.76 17.42
N VAL A 23 -19.88 13.70 17.38
CA VAL A 23 -20.22 12.38 17.90
C VAL A 23 -19.03 11.81 18.67
N PHE A 24 -19.33 11.15 19.80
CA PHE A 24 -18.30 10.40 20.52
C PHE A 24 -18.17 8.98 19.98
N ALA A 25 -16.93 8.57 19.72
CA ALA A 25 -16.65 7.19 19.37
C ALA A 25 -16.82 6.29 20.60
N ALA A 26 -17.55 5.18 20.46
CA ALA A 26 -17.71 4.16 21.48
C ALA A 26 -16.40 3.40 21.75
N ALA A 27 -15.51 3.33 20.77
CA ALA A 27 -14.16 2.79 20.87
C ALA A 27 -13.24 3.45 19.85
N ALA A 28 -11.97 3.56 20.22
CA ALA A 28 -10.91 4.04 19.34
C ALA A 28 -9.69 3.12 19.46
N ALA A 29 -9.01 2.90 18.34
CA ALA A 29 -7.77 2.15 18.29
C ALA A 29 -6.83 2.75 17.23
N MET A 30 -5.54 2.59 17.44
CA MET A 30 -4.51 2.87 16.44
C MET A 30 -3.83 1.56 16.05
N ALA A 31 -3.66 1.33 14.78
CA ALA A 31 -2.98 0.16 14.23
C ALA A 31 -2.11 0.54 13.05
N VAL A 32 -1.13 -0.28 12.74
CA VAL A 32 -0.41 -0.16 11.47
C VAL A 32 -1.18 -0.93 10.40
N GLY A 33 -1.41 -0.29 9.27
CA GLY A 33 -2.25 -0.80 8.19
C GLY A 33 -1.60 -0.71 6.81
N GLY A 34 -2.44 -0.77 5.78
CA GLY A 34 -1.97 -0.84 4.40
C GLY A 34 -1.14 -2.10 4.14
N GLY A 35 0.00 -1.93 3.53
CA GLY A 35 0.93 -3.02 3.20
C GLY A 35 1.44 -3.83 4.39
N PHE A 36 1.40 -3.25 5.60
CA PHE A 36 1.74 -3.97 6.82
C PHE A 36 0.91 -5.25 7.01
N ASN A 37 -0.37 -5.23 6.66
CA ASN A 37 -1.24 -6.40 6.79
C ASN A 37 -0.77 -7.57 5.94
N VAL A 38 -0.31 -7.29 4.72
CA VAL A 38 0.26 -8.31 3.80
C VAL A 38 1.57 -8.85 4.34
N LEU A 39 2.48 -7.97 4.78
CA LEU A 39 3.76 -8.34 5.38
C LEU A 39 3.57 -9.22 6.62
N ALA A 40 2.66 -8.81 7.52
CA ALA A 40 2.35 -9.58 8.73
C ALA A 40 1.73 -10.95 8.42
N ALA A 41 0.86 -11.03 7.40
CA ALA A 41 0.28 -12.30 6.97
C ALA A 41 1.36 -13.24 6.39
N ALA A 42 2.24 -12.74 5.53
CA ALA A 42 3.33 -13.49 4.94
C ALA A 42 4.30 -14.01 6.02
N ARG A 43 4.69 -13.15 6.97
CA ARG A 43 5.55 -13.56 8.10
C ARG A 43 4.91 -14.64 8.97
N ARG A 44 3.61 -14.58 9.24
CA ARG A 44 2.88 -15.63 9.98
C ARG A 44 2.87 -16.97 9.24
N LEU A 45 2.96 -16.95 7.92
CA LEU A 45 3.08 -18.13 7.06
C LEU A 45 4.53 -18.62 6.89
N GLY A 46 5.49 -18.00 7.56
CA GLY A 46 6.90 -18.36 7.50
C GLY A 46 7.63 -17.84 6.26
N VAL A 47 7.03 -16.92 5.49
CA VAL A 47 7.68 -16.32 4.33
C VAL A 47 8.63 -15.21 4.80
N GLU A 48 9.87 -15.20 4.32
CA GLU A 48 10.78 -14.08 4.49
C GLU A 48 10.25 -12.87 3.69
N THR A 49 10.25 -11.70 4.33
CA THR A 49 9.66 -10.50 3.73
C THR A 49 10.53 -9.29 3.98
N LEU A 50 10.64 -8.44 2.95
CA LEU A 50 11.29 -7.14 3.00
C LEU A 50 10.27 -6.04 2.70
N TYR A 51 10.35 -4.92 3.39
CA TYR A 51 9.58 -3.72 3.07
C TYR A 51 10.47 -2.71 2.35
N ALA A 52 10.17 -2.43 1.09
CA ALA A 52 10.94 -1.53 0.23
C ALA A 52 10.24 -0.18 -0.02
N GLY A 53 9.02 0.01 0.50
CA GLY A 53 8.32 1.30 0.41
C GLY A 53 8.97 2.38 1.28
N PRO A 54 8.70 3.66 1.02
CA PRO A 54 9.24 4.76 1.81
C PRO A 54 8.70 4.77 3.25
N LEU A 55 9.56 5.12 4.21
CA LEU A 55 9.18 5.48 5.57
C LEU A 55 9.57 6.93 5.87
N GLY A 56 8.78 7.58 6.69
CA GLY A 56 9.04 8.92 7.19
C GLY A 56 9.89 8.98 8.45
N GLU A 57 9.94 10.17 9.03
CA GLU A 57 10.73 10.49 10.23
C GLU A 57 9.87 11.03 11.39
N GLY A 58 8.53 10.93 11.30
CA GLY A 58 7.60 11.42 12.31
C GLY A 58 7.11 10.35 13.29
N PRO A 59 6.24 10.72 14.24
CA PRO A 59 5.69 9.80 15.23
C PRO A 59 4.96 8.58 14.63
N PHE A 60 4.19 8.75 13.56
CA PHE A 60 3.51 7.66 12.87
C PHE A 60 4.50 6.77 12.12
N ALA A 61 5.55 7.34 11.53
CA ALA A 61 6.62 6.58 10.91
C ALA A 61 7.36 5.71 11.94
N GLU A 62 7.58 6.23 13.14
CA GLU A 62 8.18 5.47 14.24
C GLU A 62 7.30 4.28 14.67
N VAL A 63 5.99 4.48 14.77
CA VAL A 63 5.04 3.39 15.06
C VAL A 63 5.07 2.34 13.96
N ALA A 64 5.11 2.74 12.69
CA ALA A 64 5.21 1.82 11.56
C ALA A 64 6.52 1.02 11.59
N ARG A 65 7.66 1.69 11.84
CA ARG A 65 8.98 1.08 11.94
C ARG A 65 9.04 0.03 13.05
N GLN A 66 8.57 0.38 14.25
CA GLN A 66 8.54 -0.55 15.38
C GLN A 66 7.65 -1.77 15.11
N ALA A 67 6.51 -1.57 14.44
CA ALA A 67 5.63 -2.68 14.09
C ALA A 67 6.26 -3.63 13.06
N LEU A 68 6.96 -3.10 12.04
CA LEU A 68 7.70 -3.90 11.07
C LEU A 68 8.80 -4.71 11.77
N GLU A 69 9.59 -4.08 12.63
CA GLU A 69 10.64 -4.71 13.42
C GLU A 69 10.07 -5.83 14.32
N ALA A 70 8.95 -5.58 15.00
CA ALA A 70 8.31 -6.54 15.88
C ALA A 70 7.84 -7.83 15.18
N ILE A 71 7.54 -7.76 13.87
CA ILE A 71 7.20 -8.95 13.08
C ILE A 71 8.38 -9.50 12.27
N GLY A 72 9.59 -8.96 12.46
CA GLY A 72 10.82 -9.40 11.79
C GLY A 72 10.84 -9.08 10.29
N VAL A 73 10.31 -7.92 9.89
CA VAL A 73 10.39 -7.41 8.52
C VAL A 73 11.45 -6.32 8.45
N ASP A 74 12.47 -6.54 7.65
CA ASP A 74 13.51 -5.55 7.41
C ASP A 74 13.00 -4.45 6.47
N HIS A 75 13.23 -3.20 6.84
CA HIS A 75 12.98 -2.06 5.98
C HIS A 75 14.24 -1.75 5.15
N VAL A 76 14.10 -1.88 3.84
CA VAL A 76 15.18 -1.63 2.86
C VAL A 76 14.86 -0.45 1.94
N GLY A 77 13.71 0.18 2.13
CA GLY A 77 13.27 1.35 1.34
C GLY A 77 13.91 2.66 1.81
N PRO A 78 13.64 3.75 1.10
CA PRO A 78 14.17 5.07 1.46
C PRO A 78 13.50 5.64 2.71
N LEU A 79 14.28 6.38 3.50
CA LEU A 79 13.77 7.31 4.51
C LEU A 79 13.54 8.66 3.82
N VAL A 80 12.39 9.27 4.07
CA VAL A 80 12.00 10.54 3.46
C VAL A 80 11.49 11.53 4.52
N PRO A 81 11.69 12.84 4.35
CA PRO A 81 11.24 13.83 5.31
C PRO A 81 9.71 13.83 5.51
N GLY A 82 9.30 14.05 6.75
CA GLY A 82 7.89 14.12 7.17
C GLY A 82 7.36 12.81 7.72
N ASP A 83 6.09 12.85 8.17
CA ASP A 83 5.49 11.71 8.83
C ASP A 83 4.74 10.79 7.86
N GLN A 84 4.47 9.58 8.32
CA GLN A 84 3.64 8.60 7.62
C GLN A 84 2.20 9.11 7.48
N GLY A 85 1.56 8.80 6.36
CA GLY A 85 0.13 9.01 6.17
C GLY A 85 -0.70 8.15 7.12
N TYR A 86 -1.92 8.59 7.35
CA TYR A 86 -2.88 7.84 8.16
C TYR A 86 -4.26 7.81 7.53
N CYS A 87 -5.03 6.81 7.92
CA CYS A 87 -6.41 6.65 7.54
C CYS A 87 -7.30 6.70 8.79
N VAL A 88 -8.28 7.59 8.81
CA VAL A 88 -9.37 7.53 9.78
C VAL A 88 -10.42 6.57 9.23
N ALA A 89 -10.58 5.42 9.89
CA ALA A 89 -11.54 4.39 9.52
C ALA A 89 -12.71 4.42 10.53
N MET A 90 -13.85 4.95 10.14
CA MET A 90 -15.05 4.96 10.95
C MET A 90 -15.93 3.75 10.62
N THR A 91 -16.29 2.97 11.64
CA THR A 91 -17.20 1.84 11.50
C THR A 91 -18.50 2.15 12.25
N ASP A 92 -19.63 2.15 11.55
CA ASP A 92 -20.95 2.44 12.11
C ASP A 92 -21.60 1.20 12.76
N ALA A 93 -22.80 1.36 13.33
CA ALA A 93 -23.55 0.29 13.97
C ALA A 93 -23.97 -0.84 13.00
N ARG A 94 -23.97 -0.60 11.68
CA ARG A 94 -24.26 -1.59 10.65
C ARG A 94 -23.01 -2.31 10.14
N ALA A 95 -21.85 -2.03 10.76
CA ALA A 95 -20.53 -2.50 10.35
C ALA A 95 -20.07 -1.95 8.99
N GLU A 96 -20.69 -0.88 8.48
CA GLU A 96 -20.20 -0.17 7.29
C GLU A 96 -18.99 0.67 7.66
N ARG A 97 -18.01 0.68 6.76
CA ARG A 97 -16.74 1.40 6.95
C ARG A 97 -16.66 2.60 6.02
N THR A 98 -16.33 3.74 6.60
CA THR A 98 -16.03 4.98 5.87
C THR A 98 -14.62 5.42 6.18
N PHE A 99 -13.88 5.83 5.15
CA PHE A 99 -12.45 6.12 5.26
C PHE A 99 -12.14 7.55 4.83
N VAL A 100 -11.28 8.20 5.60
CA VAL A 100 -10.63 9.45 5.23
C VAL A 100 -9.12 9.26 5.35
N SER A 101 -8.42 9.25 4.23
CA SER A 101 -6.98 8.99 4.18
C SER A 101 -6.19 10.25 3.87
N THR A 102 -5.04 10.39 4.50
CA THR A 102 -4.03 11.41 4.20
C THR A 102 -2.92 10.81 3.35
N ARG A 103 -2.12 11.67 2.73
CA ARG A 103 -0.88 11.32 2.05
C ARG A 103 0.30 11.80 2.89
N GLY A 104 1.22 10.90 3.19
CA GLY A 104 2.41 11.17 3.97
C GLY A 104 3.70 10.81 3.23
N ALA A 105 4.71 10.47 4.00
CA ALA A 105 6.03 10.09 3.53
C ALA A 105 6.00 8.90 2.56
N GLU A 106 5.09 7.94 2.76
CA GLU A 106 4.92 6.74 1.94
C GLU A 106 4.60 7.04 0.47
N THR A 107 4.13 8.26 0.16
CA THR A 107 3.80 8.69 -1.20
C THR A 107 4.89 9.55 -1.86
N ARG A 108 5.98 9.85 -1.15
CA ARG A 108 7.00 10.82 -1.56
C ARG A 108 8.40 10.23 -1.75
N GLY A 109 8.50 8.95 -2.01
CA GLY A 109 9.78 8.30 -2.27
C GLY A 109 10.49 8.89 -3.51
N PRO A 110 11.83 8.81 -3.56
CA PRO A 110 12.59 9.24 -4.72
C PRO A 110 12.27 8.35 -5.94
N LEU A 111 12.45 8.89 -7.15
CA LEU A 111 12.12 8.19 -8.41
C LEU A 111 13.00 6.94 -8.66
N ASP A 112 14.06 6.78 -7.92
CA ASP A 112 14.99 5.65 -7.95
C ASP A 112 14.88 4.77 -6.69
N ALA A 113 13.80 4.92 -5.92
CA ALA A 113 13.56 4.25 -4.64
C ALA A 113 13.85 2.73 -4.67
N PHE A 114 13.58 2.08 -5.78
CA PHE A 114 13.72 0.62 -5.93
C PHE A 114 14.96 0.18 -6.73
N ASN A 115 15.85 1.10 -7.16
CA ASN A 115 16.96 0.76 -8.03
C ASN A 115 18.01 -0.16 -7.36
N HIS A 116 18.13 -0.10 -6.05
CA HIS A 116 19.06 -0.92 -5.26
C HIS A 116 18.55 -2.34 -4.98
N LEU A 117 17.27 -2.63 -5.28
CA LEU A 117 16.71 -3.95 -5.03
C LEU A 117 17.26 -4.97 -6.02
N GLU A 118 17.89 -6.02 -5.50
CA GLU A 118 18.19 -7.23 -6.24
C GLU A 118 17.02 -8.20 -6.05
N VAL A 119 16.29 -8.49 -7.12
CA VAL A 119 15.13 -9.37 -7.13
C VAL A 119 15.49 -10.64 -7.89
N ARG A 120 15.48 -11.79 -7.21
CA ARG A 120 15.77 -13.10 -7.81
C ARG A 120 14.91 -14.16 -7.16
N ASP A 121 14.11 -14.87 -7.97
CA ASP A 121 13.22 -15.94 -7.51
C ASP A 121 12.24 -15.49 -6.39
N ASP A 122 11.95 -14.19 -6.33
CA ASP A 122 11.12 -13.55 -5.33
C ASP A 122 9.69 -13.31 -5.83
N VAL A 123 8.80 -13.01 -4.89
CA VAL A 123 7.49 -12.43 -5.18
C VAL A 123 7.55 -10.91 -4.90
N VAL A 124 7.37 -10.11 -5.94
CA VAL A 124 7.29 -8.65 -5.82
C VAL A 124 5.83 -8.25 -5.67
N TYR A 125 5.45 -7.79 -4.47
CA TYR A 125 4.12 -7.23 -4.23
C TYR A 125 4.07 -5.77 -4.64
N ILE A 126 3.13 -5.42 -5.51
CA ILE A 126 2.88 -4.07 -6.01
C ILE A 126 1.46 -3.67 -5.59
N SER A 127 1.32 -2.50 -4.98
CA SER A 127 0.04 -1.96 -4.55
C SER A 127 -0.50 -0.94 -5.55
N GLY A 128 -1.76 -1.08 -5.93
CA GLY A 128 -2.48 -0.12 -6.76
C GLY A 128 -2.60 1.28 -6.12
N TYR A 129 -2.59 1.36 -4.79
CA TYR A 129 -2.52 2.67 -4.11
C TYR A 129 -1.26 3.44 -4.48
N SER A 130 -0.11 2.77 -4.58
CA SER A 130 1.15 3.41 -4.94
C SER A 130 1.18 3.91 -6.39
N LEU A 131 0.33 3.38 -7.26
CA LEU A 131 0.20 3.86 -8.64
C LEU A 131 -0.65 5.13 -8.77
N ALA A 132 -1.43 5.47 -7.74
CA ALA A 132 -2.25 6.69 -7.73
C ALA A 132 -1.42 7.96 -7.48
N ASP A 133 -0.23 7.82 -6.87
CA ASP A 133 0.68 8.92 -6.58
C ASP A 133 1.82 8.96 -7.61
N GLU A 134 2.06 10.11 -8.24
CA GLU A 134 2.97 10.23 -9.37
C GLU A 134 4.41 9.77 -9.06
N ALA A 135 4.98 10.22 -7.94
CA ALA A 135 6.35 9.85 -7.57
C ALA A 135 6.49 8.34 -7.35
N SER A 136 5.57 7.73 -6.60
CA SER A 136 5.55 6.28 -6.36
C SER A 136 5.33 5.51 -7.65
N ARG A 137 4.42 5.98 -8.52
CA ARG A 137 4.14 5.37 -9.81
C ARG A 137 5.38 5.34 -10.70
N VAL A 138 6.08 6.46 -10.86
CA VAL A 138 7.30 6.53 -11.70
C VAL A 138 8.39 5.61 -11.17
N ALA A 139 8.58 5.54 -9.85
CA ALA A 139 9.54 4.62 -9.24
C ALA A 139 9.16 3.15 -9.51
N LEU A 140 7.88 2.80 -9.39
CA LEU A 140 7.38 1.46 -9.68
C LEU A 140 7.47 1.11 -11.16
N GLU A 141 7.16 2.02 -12.08
CA GLU A 141 7.29 1.80 -13.53
C GLU A 141 8.75 1.49 -13.92
N ARG A 142 9.72 2.12 -13.27
CA ARG A 142 11.14 1.79 -13.44
C ARG A 142 11.47 0.39 -12.94
N LEU A 143 10.97 0.01 -11.76
CA LEU A 143 11.15 -1.34 -11.23
C LEU A 143 10.54 -2.37 -12.18
N VAL A 144 9.28 -2.19 -12.58
CA VAL A 144 8.56 -3.06 -13.52
C VAL A 144 9.33 -3.23 -14.84
N GLY A 145 9.84 -2.12 -15.39
CA GLY A 145 10.65 -2.15 -16.60
C GLY A 145 11.91 -3.02 -16.45
N ARG A 146 12.60 -2.97 -15.31
CA ARG A 146 13.74 -3.84 -15.01
C ARG A 146 13.33 -5.31 -14.91
N LEU A 147 12.29 -5.59 -14.14
CA LEU A 147 11.79 -6.96 -13.93
C LEU A 147 11.38 -7.62 -15.26
N ALA A 148 10.76 -6.85 -16.17
CA ALA A 148 10.37 -7.33 -17.49
C ALA A 148 11.59 -7.63 -18.40
N GLN A 149 12.67 -6.84 -18.27
CA GLN A 149 13.90 -7.03 -19.06
C GLN A 149 14.74 -8.19 -18.56
N ASP A 150 14.92 -8.29 -17.24
CA ASP A 150 15.87 -9.24 -16.64
C ASP A 150 15.34 -10.68 -16.66
N ARG A 151 14.03 -10.88 -16.84
CA ARG A 151 13.31 -12.19 -16.83
C ARG A 151 13.82 -13.16 -15.76
N VAL A 152 14.31 -12.60 -14.66
CA VAL A 152 14.79 -13.37 -13.51
C VAL A 152 13.57 -13.93 -12.82
N GLY A 153 13.46 -15.19 -12.56
CA GLY A 153 12.33 -15.99 -12.07
C GLY A 153 11.40 -15.39 -11.02
N CYS A 154 11.35 -14.04 -10.89
CA CYS A 154 10.46 -13.35 -9.98
C CYS A 154 9.01 -13.41 -10.47
N ARG A 155 8.08 -13.44 -9.52
CA ARG A 155 6.64 -13.30 -9.78
C ARG A 155 6.17 -11.95 -9.27
N ALA A 156 5.34 -11.25 -10.05
CA ALA A 156 4.64 -10.08 -9.58
C ALA A 156 3.29 -10.48 -8.96
N LEU A 157 2.94 -9.90 -7.81
CA LEU A 157 1.60 -9.90 -7.25
C LEU A 157 1.12 -8.46 -7.23
N PHE A 158 0.06 -8.17 -7.98
CA PHE A 158 -0.52 -6.84 -8.05
C PHE A 158 -1.87 -6.80 -7.34
N ASP A 159 -1.92 -6.04 -6.25
CA ASP A 159 -3.14 -5.71 -5.54
C ASP A 159 -3.74 -4.44 -6.13
N VAL A 160 -4.86 -4.60 -6.84
CA VAL A 160 -5.44 -3.58 -7.72
C VAL A 160 -5.86 -2.32 -6.99
N SER A 161 -6.42 -2.45 -5.80
CA SER A 161 -6.96 -1.39 -4.94
C SER A 161 -8.19 -0.64 -5.52
N PRO A 162 -9.01 -0.03 -4.66
CA PRO A 162 -10.14 0.81 -5.08
C PRO A 162 -9.75 2.01 -5.97
N MET A 163 -8.46 2.37 -5.99
CA MET A 163 -7.93 3.51 -6.76
C MET A 163 -7.69 3.20 -8.24
N VAL A 164 -7.93 1.96 -8.68
CA VAL A 164 -7.70 1.53 -10.07
C VAL A 164 -8.33 2.45 -11.12
N GLY A 165 -9.47 3.06 -10.80
CA GLY A 165 -10.13 4.03 -11.67
C GLY A 165 -9.29 5.29 -11.98
N SER A 166 -8.40 5.69 -11.09
CA SER A 166 -7.54 6.88 -11.21
C SER A 166 -6.11 6.58 -11.68
N VAL A 167 -5.72 5.31 -11.74
CA VAL A 167 -4.39 4.90 -12.23
C VAL A 167 -4.32 5.13 -13.74
N PRO A 168 -3.27 5.76 -14.30
CA PRO A 168 -3.10 5.90 -15.75
C PRO A 168 -3.09 4.54 -16.47
N LEU A 169 -3.81 4.43 -17.58
CA LEU A 169 -3.89 3.18 -18.35
C LEU A 169 -2.51 2.62 -18.75
N PRO A 170 -1.55 3.44 -19.24
CA PRO A 170 -0.22 2.92 -19.57
C PRO A 170 0.51 2.28 -18.40
N ALA A 171 0.25 2.72 -17.16
CA ALA A 171 0.84 2.10 -15.96
C ALA A 171 0.23 0.71 -15.69
N LEU A 172 -1.09 0.55 -15.89
CA LEU A 172 -1.75 -0.75 -15.77
C LEU A 172 -1.30 -1.73 -16.86
N GLU A 173 -1.17 -1.26 -18.10
CA GLU A 173 -0.66 -2.06 -19.23
C GLU A 173 0.76 -2.55 -18.94
N ARG A 174 1.63 -1.67 -18.46
CA ARG A 174 3.01 -2.03 -18.10
C ARG A 174 3.09 -3.06 -16.95
N ILE A 175 2.20 -2.96 -15.95
CA ILE A 175 2.08 -4.00 -14.91
C ILE A 175 1.66 -5.33 -15.55
N GLY A 176 0.71 -5.30 -16.50
CA GLY A 176 0.25 -6.47 -17.24
C GLY A 176 1.37 -7.22 -17.99
N GLU A 177 2.41 -6.52 -18.46
CA GLU A 177 3.57 -7.13 -19.12
C GLU A 177 4.33 -8.13 -18.21
N LEU A 178 4.19 -8.01 -16.89
CA LEU A 178 4.78 -8.94 -15.93
C LEU A 178 3.94 -10.22 -15.73
N GLU A 179 2.77 -10.32 -16.38
CA GLU A 179 1.81 -11.42 -16.16
C GLU A 179 1.55 -11.68 -14.65
N PRO A 180 1.17 -10.64 -13.88
CA PRO A 180 1.12 -10.72 -12.44
C PRO A 180 0.00 -11.63 -11.95
N ILE A 181 0.14 -12.12 -10.71
CA ILE A 181 -1.01 -12.62 -9.95
C ILE A 181 -1.83 -11.40 -9.55
N TRP A 182 -3.08 -11.33 -10.03
CA TRP A 182 -4.01 -10.24 -9.72
C TRP A 182 -4.74 -10.52 -8.42
N SER A 183 -4.63 -9.61 -7.45
CA SER A 183 -5.41 -9.59 -6.21
C SER A 183 -6.43 -8.47 -6.30
N LEU A 184 -7.71 -8.81 -6.30
CA LEU A 184 -8.79 -7.84 -6.52
C LEU A 184 -10.13 -8.42 -6.03
N ASN A 185 -11.04 -7.54 -5.63
CA ASN A 185 -12.42 -7.90 -5.33
C ASN A 185 -13.32 -7.77 -6.59
N GLU A 186 -14.59 -8.14 -6.46
CA GLU A 186 -15.55 -8.11 -7.57
C GLU A 186 -15.71 -6.72 -8.20
N ARG A 187 -15.78 -5.67 -7.37
CA ARG A 187 -15.88 -4.28 -7.85
C ARG A 187 -14.63 -3.85 -8.62
N GLU A 188 -13.46 -4.15 -8.06
CA GLU A 188 -12.16 -3.84 -8.68
C GLU A 188 -11.98 -4.60 -9.99
N SER A 189 -12.44 -5.86 -10.05
CA SER A 189 -12.44 -6.67 -11.27
C SER A 189 -13.24 -5.99 -12.37
N GLY A 190 -14.46 -5.55 -12.07
CA GLY A 190 -15.29 -4.83 -13.03
C GLY A 190 -14.66 -3.53 -13.53
N LEU A 191 -14.05 -2.75 -12.61
CA LEU A 191 -13.35 -1.51 -12.96
C LEU A 191 -12.11 -1.77 -13.81
N LEU A 192 -11.33 -2.79 -13.49
CA LEU A 192 -10.12 -3.15 -14.24
C LEU A 192 -10.47 -3.65 -15.64
N ALA A 193 -11.45 -4.56 -15.77
CA ALA A 193 -11.92 -5.07 -17.06
C ALA A 193 -12.41 -3.93 -17.97
N ALA A 194 -13.18 -2.99 -17.43
CA ALA A 194 -13.65 -1.83 -18.21
C ALA A 194 -12.51 -0.92 -18.71
N ARG A 195 -11.32 -1.03 -18.14
CA ARG A 195 -10.14 -0.21 -18.51
C ARG A 195 -9.18 -0.90 -19.45
N LEU A 196 -9.04 -2.22 -19.33
CA LEU A 196 -8.12 -3.02 -20.15
C LEU A 196 -8.80 -3.62 -21.41
N GLY A 197 -10.13 -3.58 -21.48
CA GLY A 197 -10.92 -4.13 -22.58
C GLY A 197 -11.31 -5.58 -22.30
#